data_e7a90b3838dfe124e6c41a1a6c3b2551
#
_entry.id   e7a90b3838dfe124e6c41a1a6c3b2551
#
_cell.length_a   1.000
_cell.length_b   1.000
_cell.length_c   1.000
_cell.angle_alpha   90.00
_cell.angle_beta   90.00
_cell.angle_gamma   90.00
#
_symmetry.space_group_name_H-M   'P 1'
#
loop_
_entity.id
_entity.type
_entity.pdbx_description
1 polymer ?
#
loop_
_entity_poly.entity_id
_entity_poly.type
_entity_poly.pdbx_seq_one_letter_code
_entity_poly.pdbx_strand_id
1 'polypeptide(L)'
;MLLGKLSPVATKTYHVSAFQTETVIGEYMTVKAERYVIGVPKIEFELRFGNLEYDENGVANHFDIIMRDKIELSTAEDLSGWGTDDEFVLHKVAEKLGTTITEVITVDLHHHY
;
A
#
# COMPACT_ATOMS: atom_id res chain seq x y z
N MET A 1 6.61 -6.04 -8.48
CA MET A 1 5.86 -5.24 -7.49
C MET A 1 4.76 -6.08 -6.88
N LEU A 2 4.73 -6.14 -5.59
CA LEU A 2 3.70 -6.88 -4.84
C LEU A 2 2.59 -5.93 -4.43
N LEU A 3 1.36 -6.23 -4.83
CA LEU A 3 0.18 -5.41 -4.55
C LEU A 3 -0.87 -6.22 -3.78
N GLY A 4 -1.46 -5.60 -2.77
CA GLY A 4 -2.58 -6.17 -2.05
C GLY A 4 -3.87 -5.43 -2.40
N LYS A 5 -4.89 -6.19 -2.80
CA LYS A 5 -6.23 -5.64 -3.05
C LYS A 5 -6.95 -5.42 -1.73
N LEU A 6 -7.47 -4.22 -1.53
CA LEU A 6 -8.05 -3.79 -0.26
C LEU A 6 -9.56 -3.95 -0.22
N SER A 7 -10.08 -4.37 0.93
CA SER A 7 -11.51 -4.37 1.24
C SER A 7 -11.72 -4.03 2.72
N PRO A 8 -12.24 -2.85 3.06
CA PRO A 8 -12.65 -1.76 2.19
C PRO A 8 -11.47 -1.06 1.49
N VAL A 9 -11.77 -0.42 0.37
CA VAL A 9 -10.77 0.32 -0.42
C VAL A 9 -10.30 1.57 0.32
N ALA A 10 -9.10 2.03 0.01
CA ALA A 10 -8.59 3.30 0.53
C ALA A 10 -9.31 4.46 -0.15
N THR A 11 -9.70 5.46 0.63
CA THR A 11 -10.38 6.65 0.11
C THR A 11 -9.73 7.91 0.64
N LYS A 12 -9.72 8.93 -0.20
CA LYS A 12 -9.28 10.27 0.21
C LYS A 12 -10.17 11.31 -0.44
N THR A 13 -10.65 12.26 0.38
CA THR A 13 -11.52 13.34 -0.05
C THR A 13 -10.73 14.64 -0.06
N TYR A 14 -10.81 15.37 -1.16
CA TYR A 14 -10.18 16.68 -1.30
C TYR A 14 -11.22 17.78 -1.42
N HIS A 15 -10.87 18.96 -0.95
CA HIS A 15 -11.61 20.17 -1.27
C HIS A 15 -11.08 20.74 -2.58
N VAL A 16 -11.90 20.68 -3.62
CA VAL A 16 -11.58 21.28 -4.93
C VAL A 16 -11.85 22.77 -4.88
N SER A 17 -12.92 23.15 -4.16
CA SER A 17 -13.27 24.55 -3.88
C SER A 17 -13.99 24.62 -2.52
N ALA A 18 -14.39 25.81 -2.09
CA ALA A 18 -15.14 26.01 -0.86
C ALA A 18 -16.49 25.26 -0.84
N PHE A 19 -17.01 24.91 -2.00
CA PHE A 19 -18.33 24.30 -2.17
C PHE A 19 -18.30 22.94 -2.83
N GLN A 20 -17.14 22.41 -3.15
CA GLN A 20 -16.99 21.19 -3.91
C GLN A 20 -15.90 20.30 -3.35
N THR A 21 -16.21 19.03 -3.20
CA THR A 21 -15.26 18.00 -2.79
C THR A 21 -15.15 16.92 -3.86
N GLU A 22 -13.99 16.28 -3.93
CA GLU A 22 -13.75 15.13 -4.79
C GLU A 22 -13.19 14.00 -3.95
N THR A 23 -13.69 12.79 -4.17
CA THR A 23 -13.20 11.57 -3.50
C THR A 23 -12.50 10.68 -4.50
N VAL A 24 -11.28 10.27 -4.18
CA VAL A 24 -10.52 9.30 -4.96
C VAL A 24 -10.42 7.98 -4.20
N ILE A 25 -10.37 6.88 -4.95
CA ILE A 25 -10.38 5.53 -4.41
C ILE A 25 -9.12 4.81 -4.88
N GLY A 26 -8.40 4.17 -3.93
CA GLY A 26 -7.30 3.27 -4.23
C GLY A 26 -7.68 1.83 -3.90
N GLU A 27 -7.75 0.98 -4.89
CA GLU A 27 -8.11 -0.43 -4.71
C GLU A 27 -6.94 -1.30 -4.23
N TYR A 28 -5.71 -0.86 -4.50
CA TYR A 28 -4.50 -1.62 -4.21
C TYR A 28 -3.53 -0.84 -3.35
N MET A 29 -2.75 -1.58 -2.58
CA MET A 29 -1.69 -1.04 -1.74
C MET A 29 -0.38 -1.77 -2.00
N THR A 30 0.72 -1.04 -2.07
CA THR A 30 2.06 -1.60 -1.99
C THR A 30 2.79 -1.02 -0.79
N VAL A 31 3.68 -1.80 -0.22
CA VAL A 31 4.41 -1.45 1.00
C VAL A 31 5.89 -1.62 0.75
N LYS A 32 6.68 -0.63 1.14
CA LYS A 32 8.13 -0.67 1.02
C LYS A 32 8.78 -0.29 2.34
N ALA A 33 9.71 -1.13 2.81
CA ALA A 33 10.53 -0.78 3.95
C ALA A 33 11.42 0.40 3.58
N GLU A 34 11.30 1.50 4.31
CA GLU A 34 11.99 2.72 3.98
C GLU A 34 13.13 3.01 4.93
N ARG A 35 12.95 2.71 6.22
CA ARG A 35 13.89 3.15 7.22
C ARG A 35 13.95 2.26 8.44
N TYR A 36 15.16 1.84 8.78
CA TYR A 36 15.51 1.28 10.09
C TYR A 36 15.94 2.41 11.00
N VAL A 37 15.39 2.46 12.19
CA VAL A 37 15.85 3.40 13.21
C VAL A 37 16.76 2.66 14.17
N ILE A 38 18.05 3.02 14.18
CA ILE A 38 19.04 2.37 15.03
C ILE A 38 18.70 2.62 16.51
N GLY A 39 18.67 1.55 17.29
CA GLY A 39 18.38 1.62 18.73
C GLY A 39 16.91 1.66 19.07
N VAL A 40 16.03 1.67 18.08
CA VAL A 40 14.58 1.60 18.25
C VAL A 40 14.07 0.37 17.50
N PRO A 41 13.29 -0.54 18.15
CA PRO A 41 12.81 -1.75 17.49
C PRO A 41 11.62 -1.49 16.58
N LYS A 42 11.79 -0.61 15.60
CA LYS A 42 10.76 -0.20 14.65
C LYS A 42 11.30 -0.06 13.25
N ILE A 43 10.46 -0.36 12.27
CA ILE A 43 10.74 -0.12 10.86
C ILE A 43 9.65 0.80 10.34
N GLU A 44 10.05 1.85 9.63
CA GLU A 44 9.16 2.74 8.92
C GLU A 44 8.91 2.20 7.52
N PHE A 45 7.65 2.09 7.13
CA PHE A 45 7.23 1.65 5.81
C PHE A 45 6.55 2.79 5.08
N GLU A 46 6.87 2.93 3.79
CA GLU A 46 6.13 3.78 2.89
C GLU A 46 4.97 2.98 2.31
N LEU A 47 3.78 3.57 2.34
CA LEU A 47 2.57 2.99 1.77
C LEU A 47 2.18 3.77 0.54
N ARG A 48 1.83 3.06 -0.52
CA ARG A 48 1.32 3.66 -1.74
C ARG A 48 -0.01 3.00 -2.07
N PHE A 49 -1.02 3.82 -2.25
CA PHE A 49 -2.37 3.39 -2.61
C PHE A 49 -2.68 3.85 -4.01
N GLY A 50 -3.30 3.00 -4.79
CA GLY A 50 -3.61 3.36 -6.16
C GLY A 50 -4.39 2.30 -6.89
N ASN A 51 -4.40 2.44 -8.21
CA ASN A 51 -5.15 1.57 -9.11
C ASN A 51 -4.26 1.06 -10.23
N LEU A 52 -4.59 -0.13 -10.71
CA LEU A 52 -3.91 -0.70 -11.86
C LEU A 52 -4.53 -0.19 -13.15
N GLU A 53 -3.69 0.18 -14.09
CA GLU A 53 -4.08 0.47 -15.46
C GLU A 53 -3.65 -0.68 -16.35
N TYR A 54 -4.49 -1.02 -17.32
CA TYR A 54 -4.30 -2.17 -18.20
C TYR A 54 -4.11 -1.70 -19.63
N ASP A 55 -3.31 -2.46 -20.38
CA ASP A 55 -3.12 -2.22 -21.81
C ASP A 55 -4.29 -2.81 -22.62
N GLU A 56 -4.18 -2.70 -23.95
CA GLU A 56 -5.19 -3.20 -24.90
C GLU A 56 -5.46 -4.70 -24.75
N ASN A 57 -4.47 -5.45 -24.26
CA ASN A 57 -4.56 -6.90 -24.08
C ASN A 57 -5.03 -7.31 -22.69
N GLY A 58 -5.38 -6.33 -21.83
CA GLY A 58 -5.80 -6.61 -20.46
C GLY A 58 -4.65 -6.91 -19.51
N VAL A 59 -3.43 -6.59 -19.89
CA VAL A 59 -2.25 -6.79 -19.05
C VAL A 59 -1.96 -5.51 -18.27
N ALA A 60 -1.76 -5.65 -16.95
CA ALA A 60 -1.44 -4.51 -16.11
C ALA A 60 -0.09 -3.91 -16.53
N ASN A 61 -0.09 -2.62 -16.88
CA ASN A 61 1.10 -1.92 -17.36
C ASN A 61 1.51 -0.71 -16.52
N HIS A 62 0.65 -0.26 -15.62
CA HIS A 62 0.93 0.90 -14.79
C HIS A 62 0.16 0.84 -13.47
N PHE A 63 0.83 1.26 -12.40
CA PHE A 63 0.19 1.46 -11.11
C PHE A 63 0.07 2.97 -10.86
N ASP A 64 -1.16 3.46 -10.92
CA ASP A 64 -1.47 4.87 -10.72
C ASP A 64 -1.57 5.16 -9.22
N ILE A 65 -0.57 5.82 -8.67
CA ILE A 65 -0.50 6.15 -7.26
C ILE A 65 -1.33 7.40 -6.99
N ILE A 66 -2.36 7.26 -6.17
CA ILE A 66 -3.24 8.38 -5.80
C ILE A 66 -2.95 8.93 -4.39
N MET A 67 -2.37 8.10 -3.53
CA MET A 67 -2.03 8.48 -2.15
C MET A 67 -0.74 7.82 -1.72
N ARG A 68 -0.02 8.53 -0.84
CA ARG A 68 1.13 7.98 -0.13
C ARG A 68 0.96 8.23 1.36
N ASP A 69 1.46 7.31 2.15
CA ASP A 69 1.43 7.43 3.60
C ASP A 69 2.64 6.70 4.18
N LYS A 70 2.79 6.76 5.48
CA LYS A 70 3.84 6.08 6.21
C LYS A 70 3.26 5.44 7.45
N ILE A 71 3.84 4.30 7.85
CA ILE A 71 3.49 3.62 9.08
C ILE A 71 4.75 3.05 9.71
N GLU A 72 4.80 3.05 11.03
CA GLU A 72 5.86 2.39 11.80
C GLU A 72 5.32 1.10 12.40
N LEU A 73 6.06 0.01 12.21
CA LEU A 73 5.73 -1.28 12.82
C LEU A 73 6.83 -1.69 13.79
N SER A 74 6.42 -2.21 14.94
CA SER A 74 7.33 -2.76 15.93
C SER A 74 7.91 -4.09 15.46
N THR A 75 9.24 -4.24 15.51
CA THR A 75 9.88 -5.49 15.13
C THR A 75 9.62 -6.60 16.15
N ALA A 76 9.37 -6.25 17.41
CA ALA A 76 9.12 -7.22 18.48
C ALA A 76 7.67 -7.71 18.52
N GLU A 77 6.72 -6.82 18.20
CA GLU A 77 5.29 -7.11 18.31
C GLU A 77 4.64 -7.33 16.95
N ASP A 78 4.66 -6.30 16.10
CA ASP A 78 3.95 -6.32 14.82
C ASP A 78 4.60 -7.25 13.80
N LEU A 79 5.92 -7.30 13.78
CA LEU A 79 6.70 -8.09 12.85
C LEU A 79 7.23 -9.40 13.44
N SER A 80 6.73 -9.78 14.60
CA SER A 80 7.03 -11.07 15.22
C SER A 80 6.60 -12.19 14.28
N GLY A 81 7.53 -13.05 13.91
CA GLY A 81 7.26 -14.11 12.94
C GLY A 81 7.49 -13.72 11.48
N TRP A 82 7.83 -12.46 11.22
CA TRP A 82 8.21 -12.05 9.87
C TRP A 82 9.61 -12.58 9.55
N GLY A 83 9.70 -13.37 8.50
CA GLY A 83 10.98 -13.81 7.94
C GLY A 83 11.33 -12.94 6.73
N THR A 84 11.16 -13.51 5.54
CA THR A 84 11.43 -12.82 4.26
C THR A 84 10.18 -12.67 3.40
N ASP A 85 9.00 -12.94 3.97
CA ASP A 85 7.74 -12.92 3.24
C ASP A 85 7.11 -11.52 3.23
N ASP A 86 7.13 -10.88 2.07
CA ASP A 86 6.56 -9.55 1.89
C ASP A 86 5.03 -9.54 2.03
N GLU A 87 4.36 -10.67 1.75
CA GLU A 87 2.91 -10.78 1.95
C GLU A 87 2.53 -10.62 3.42
N PHE A 88 3.36 -11.14 4.31
CA PHE A 88 3.14 -10.97 5.75
C PHE A 88 3.04 -9.49 6.12
N VAL A 89 3.95 -8.68 5.56
CA VAL A 89 3.98 -7.25 5.84
C VAL A 89 2.74 -6.56 5.28
N LEU A 90 2.31 -6.90 4.06
CA LEU A 90 1.08 -6.38 3.47
C LEU A 90 -0.13 -6.63 4.37
N HIS A 91 -0.31 -7.86 4.82
CA HIS A 91 -1.43 -8.23 5.70
C HIS A 91 -1.35 -7.52 7.05
N LYS A 92 -0.15 -7.39 7.60
CA LYS A 92 0.03 -6.73 8.90
C LYS A 92 -0.27 -5.23 8.82
N VAL A 93 0.17 -4.58 7.76
CA VAL A 93 -0.13 -3.16 7.53
C VAL A 93 -1.63 -2.96 7.34
N ALA A 94 -2.29 -3.80 6.54
CA ALA A 94 -3.74 -3.73 6.34
C ALA A 94 -4.50 -3.86 7.65
N GLU A 95 -4.10 -4.81 8.51
CA GLU A 95 -4.67 -4.99 9.84
C GLU A 95 -4.56 -3.72 10.69
N LYS A 96 -3.38 -3.08 10.68
CA LYS A 96 -3.15 -1.83 11.42
C LYS A 96 -3.98 -0.67 10.88
N LEU A 97 -4.26 -0.65 9.60
CA LEU A 97 -5.08 0.38 8.96
C LEU A 97 -6.59 0.14 9.10
N GLY A 98 -6.97 -1.04 9.58
CA GLY A 98 -8.38 -1.40 9.72
C GLY A 98 -9.03 -1.90 8.43
N THR A 99 -8.24 -2.41 7.51
CA THR A 99 -8.72 -3.00 6.26
C THR A 99 -8.20 -4.43 6.10
N THR A 100 -8.59 -5.10 5.04
CA THR A 100 -8.22 -6.49 4.76
C THR A 100 -7.65 -6.61 3.35
N ILE A 101 -6.64 -7.44 3.20
CA ILE A 101 -6.13 -7.82 1.89
C ILE A 101 -6.93 -9.04 1.41
N THR A 102 -7.65 -8.89 0.31
CA THR A 102 -8.47 -9.96 -0.26
C THR A 102 -7.76 -10.76 -1.34
N GLU A 103 -6.77 -10.16 -1.97
CA GLU A 103 -6.00 -10.78 -3.04
C GLU A 103 -4.60 -10.15 -3.08
N VAL A 104 -3.58 -10.97 -3.27
CA VAL A 104 -2.21 -10.50 -3.47
C VAL A 104 -1.79 -10.84 -4.88
N ILE A 105 -1.35 -9.83 -5.60
CA ILE A 105 -0.88 -10.00 -6.98
C ILE A 105 0.55 -9.49 -7.12
N THR A 106 1.28 -10.10 -8.03
CA THR A 106 2.60 -9.63 -8.42
C THR A 106 2.52 -9.07 -9.83
N VAL A 107 2.97 -7.84 -10.00
CA VAL A 107 2.95 -7.14 -11.28
C VAL A 107 4.38 -6.76 -11.65
N ASP A 108 4.78 -7.10 -12.86
CA ASP A 108 6.09 -6.72 -13.38
C ASP A 108 5.93 -5.41 -14.15
N LEU A 109 6.26 -4.32 -13.48
CA LEU A 109 6.17 -2.99 -14.05
C LEU A 109 7.57 -2.47 -14.34
N HIS A 110 7.78 -2.02 -15.56
CA HIS A 110 9.06 -1.46 -15.99
C HIS A 110 9.22 0.02 -15.64
N HIS A 111 8.25 0.60 -14.95
CA HIS A 111 8.25 2.00 -14.57
C HIS A 111 8.69 2.20 -13.12
N HIS A 112 9.49 3.23 -12.94
CA HIS A 112 9.80 3.75 -11.61
C HIS A 112 8.86 4.91 -11.28
N TYR A 113 8.41 4.93 -10.07
CA TYR A 113 7.51 5.95 -9.58
C TYR A 113 8.01 6.50 -8.25
#